data_99ae9d621f16fa3158beb96fa78a476e
#
_entry.id   99ae9d621f16fa3158beb96fa78a476e
#
_cell.length_a   1.000
_cell.length_b   1.000
_cell.length_c   1.000
_cell.angle_alpha   90.00
_cell.angle_beta   90.00
_cell.angle_gamma   90.00
#
_symmetry.space_group_name_H-M   'P 1'
#
loop_
_entity.id
_entity.type
_entity.pdbx_description
1 polymer ?
#
loop_
_entity_poly.entity_id
_entity_poly.type
_entity_poly.pdbx_seq_one_letter_code
_entity_poly.pdbx_strand_id
1 'polypeptide(L)'
;MDVIPTQRIRNVVLVGHSGCGKTTLVEALLHRAGVTTRVGRVEDGTTVTGTDPEEVKRGMSLSLGIAPFEWQATDGETYKINLLDAPGYADFVGEELAALSVADLAIVVVSAVDGIEVGTELAWERCVASKIPRLIFVNKDDKPRANFHAALAALQSKWGHGFVPLELPLGEEEALHGIADVLSDQAFEYDRDGHHHTAALPSDIIEEEHRVHDELIEEIVSGDDDQLERYLSGDIPSTAELERTLAHEVLDCLEFPVLVGSALTGVGIDRLADFICEIGPAPDDRPTVVMAGTEQIEVPADASAQPLAYVFKTLADQFVGQVSLCKVVSGTISPDDRLIASTTSAEERLHGLFHMRGKEQLPCIRAVAGDIVAVAKLTNTTTGTTLAPRNMPVRVVAQQHAPPVFGLALKPLTQTDDDKLSGALHRLLAEDPCLSVDRNHAHQTVLSGAGDTHLAVALERLARKFGVRVETEDIRVPYRETVVGVGDAEGKVKKQSGGHGQYAVANLRVSPLERGAGFEFVDSIVGGAIPRNYIPAVQKGIEEA
;
A
#
# COMPACT_ATOMS: atom_id res chain seq x y z
N MET A 1 23.33 8.88 -4.63
CA MET A 1 22.72 8.36 -5.87
C MET A 1 22.79 9.44 -6.93
N ASP A 2 23.22 9.08 -8.11
CA ASP A 2 23.24 9.97 -9.24
C ASP A 2 21.81 10.22 -9.77
N VAL A 3 21.64 11.28 -10.57
CA VAL A 3 20.35 11.55 -11.19
C VAL A 3 20.21 10.65 -12.42
N ILE A 4 19.39 9.62 -12.27
CA ILE A 4 19.09 8.66 -13.33
C ILE A 4 17.89 9.19 -14.15
N PRO A 5 17.93 9.16 -15.51
CA PRO A 5 16.80 9.59 -16.33
C PRO A 5 15.55 8.72 -16.14
N THR A 6 14.37 9.29 -16.38
CA THR A 6 13.05 8.63 -16.19
C THR A 6 12.98 7.25 -16.82
N GLN A 7 13.50 7.06 -18.02
CA GLN A 7 13.50 5.80 -18.78
C GLN A 7 14.27 4.66 -18.06
N ARG A 8 15.18 5.01 -17.16
CA ARG A 8 15.99 4.07 -16.39
C ARG A 8 15.62 4.03 -14.90
N ILE A 9 14.44 4.50 -14.55
CA ILE A 9 13.84 4.33 -13.24
C ILE A 9 12.87 3.15 -13.29
N ARG A 10 12.83 2.35 -12.23
CA ARG A 10 11.86 1.26 -12.02
C ARG A 10 11.26 1.40 -10.62
N ASN A 11 9.97 1.65 -10.54
CA ASN A 11 9.24 1.71 -9.27
C ASN A 11 8.54 0.36 -9.07
N VAL A 12 9.10 -0.48 -8.23
CA VAL A 12 8.73 -1.88 -8.09
C VAL A 12 8.16 -2.14 -6.71
N VAL A 13 6.95 -2.68 -6.63
CA VAL A 13 6.36 -3.13 -5.37
C VAL A 13 6.39 -4.65 -5.25
N LEU A 14 6.82 -5.16 -4.10
CA LEU A 14 6.69 -6.56 -3.74
C LEU A 14 5.37 -6.78 -3.01
N VAL A 15 4.52 -7.65 -3.57
CA VAL A 15 3.22 -8.03 -3.01
C VAL A 15 3.11 -9.55 -2.86
N GLY A 16 2.14 -10.02 -2.10
CA GLY A 16 1.91 -11.45 -1.87
C GLY A 16 1.66 -11.76 -0.40
N HIS A 17 1.45 -13.04 -0.08
CA HIS A 17 1.09 -13.48 1.27
C HIS A 17 2.15 -13.16 2.32
N SER A 18 1.73 -13.06 3.59
CA SER A 18 2.66 -12.91 4.71
C SER A 18 3.54 -14.17 4.83
N GLY A 19 4.86 -13.96 4.94
CA GLY A 19 5.79 -15.10 5.04
C GLY A 19 6.26 -15.69 3.71
N CYS A 20 5.78 -15.28 2.52
CA CYS A 20 6.30 -15.76 1.22
C CYS A 20 7.75 -15.32 0.93
N GLY A 21 8.32 -14.41 1.73
CA GLY A 21 9.73 -14.01 1.66
C GLY A 21 10.01 -12.66 0.98
N LYS A 22 9.03 -11.75 0.88
CA LYS A 22 9.20 -10.41 0.28
C LYS A 22 10.37 -9.63 0.87
N THR A 23 10.39 -9.44 2.17
CA THR A 23 11.47 -8.71 2.87
C THR A 23 12.84 -9.41 2.71
N THR A 24 12.87 -10.75 2.71
CA THR A 24 14.10 -11.51 2.43
C THR A 24 14.57 -11.28 0.99
N LEU A 25 13.64 -11.17 0.04
CA LEU A 25 13.95 -10.85 -1.36
C LEU A 25 14.50 -9.42 -1.50
N VAL A 26 13.97 -8.45 -0.75
CA VAL A 26 14.56 -7.10 -0.68
C VAL A 26 16.01 -7.16 -0.22
N GLU A 27 16.28 -7.88 0.88
CA GLU A 27 17.64 -8.00 1.43
C GLU A 27 18.61 -8.70 0.44
N ALA A 28 18.13 -9.73 -0.27
CA ALA A 28 18.92 -10.42 -1.28
C ALA A 28 19.27 -9.49 -2.46
N LEU A 29 18.29 -8.73 -2.98
CA LEU A 29 18.51 -7.75 -4.04
C LEU A 29 19.49 -6.65 -3.63
N LEU A 30 19.34 -6.08 -2.42
CA LEU A 30 20.26 -5.07 -1.89
C LEU A 30 21.68 -5.60 -1.71
N HIS A 31 21.80 -6.84 -1.24
CA HIS A 31 23.10 -7.49 -1.10
C HIS A 31 23.75 -7.74 -2.45
N ARG A 32 22.98 -8.25 -3.41
CA ARG A 32 23.45 -8.51 -4.78
C ARG A 32 23.86 -7.24 -5.51
N ALA A 33 23.15 -6.14 -5.28
CA ALA A 33 23.52 -4.80 -5.77
C ALA A 33 24.70 -4.16 -5.03
N GLY A 34 25.31 -4.85 -4.06
CA GLY A 34 26.46 -4.34 -3.28
C GLY A 34 26.11 -3.20 -2.30
N VAL A 35 24.81 -2.98 -2.04
CA VAL A 35 24.35 -1.95 -1.10
C VAL A 35 24.60 -2.37 0.35
N THR A 36 24.42 -3.65 0.64
CA THR A 36 24.70 -4.23 1.97
C THR A 36 25.83 -5.24 1.89
N THR A 37 26.63 -5.33 2.94
CA THR A 37 27.75 -6.29 3.03
C THR A 37 27.31 -7.68 3.48
N ARG A 38 26.07 -7.83 3.91
CA ARG A 38 25.45 -9.07 4.36
C ARG A 38 23.95 -9.00 4.14
N VAL A 39 23.31 -10.14 3.94
CA VAL A 39 21.85 -10.25 3.89
C VAL A 39 21.27 -10.08 5.30
N GLY A 40 20.38 -9.11 5.49
CA GLY A 40 19.63 -8.94 6.73
C GLY A 40 18.63 -10.07 6.96
N ARG A 41 18.23 -10.29 8.22
CA ARG A 41 17.27 -11.33 8.60
C ARG A 41 16.11 -10.74 9.39
N VAL A 42 14.90 -11.14 9.05
CA VAL A 42 13.67 -10.66 9.71
C VAL A 42 13.67 -11.11 11.19
N GLU A 43 14.07 -12.34 11.45
CA GLU A 43 14.11 -12.94 12.79
C GLU A 43 15.08 -12.20 13.72
N ASP A 44 16.15 -11.66 13.17
CA ASP A 44 17.19 -10.95 13.92
C ASP A 44 16.92 -9.43 13.99
N GLY A 45 15.88 -8.92 13.28
CA GLY A 45 15.56 -7.49 13.19
C GLY A 45 16.67 -6.66 12.52
N THR A 46 17.41 -7.26 11.57
CA THR A 46 18.56 -6.66 10.90
C THR A 46 18.30 -6.24 9.46
N THR A 47 17.05 -6.33 9.00
CA THR A 47 16.64 -5.95 7.65
C THR A 47 16.63 -4.44 7.46
N VAL A 48 16.83 -4.00 6.22
CA VAL A 48 16.82 -2.57 5.85
C VAL A 48 15.41 -1.99 5.94
N THR A 49 14.38 -2.73 5.52
CA THR A 49 12.99 -2.26 5.44
C THR A 49 12.18 -2.51 6.71
N GLY A 50 12.40 -3.62 7.41
CA GLY A 50 11.67 -4.00 8.63
C GLY A 50 12.34 -3.46 9.90
N THR A 51 12.25 -2.17 10.15
CA THR A 51 13.06 -1.51 11.19
C THR A 51 12.26 -0.98 12.38
N ASP A 52 10.94 -0.98 12.34
CA ASP A 52 10.10 -0.53 13.45
C ASP A 52 10.16 -1.55 14.61
N PRO A 53 10.25 -1.09 15.87
CA PRO A 53 10.27 -2.00 17.03
C PRO A 53 9.08 -2.96 17.08
N GLU A 54 7.92 -2.52 16.61
CA GLU A 54 6.71 -3.33 16.53
C GLU A 54 6.83 -4.46 15.49
N GLU A 55 7.55 -4.23 14.37
CA GLU A 55 7.87 -5.24 13.35
C GLU A 55 8.85 -6.28 13.89
N VAL A 56 9.95 -5.81 14.48
CA VAL A 56 10.97 -6.68 15.09
C VAL A 56 10.36 -7.56 16.19
N LYS A 57 9.50 -6.99 17.05
CA LYS A 57 8.81 -7.73 18.13
C LYS A 57 7.92 -8.85 17.60
N ARG A 58 7.30 -8.65 16.43
CA ARG A 58 6.34 -9.60 15.84
C ARG A 58 6.96 -10.52 14.78
N GLY A 59 8.17 -10.21 14.31
CA GLY A 59 8.82 -10.92 13.20
C GLY A 59 8.06 -10.80 11.88
N MET A 60 7.40 -9.64 11.64
CA MET A 60 6.59 -9.41 10.44
C MET A 60 6.59 -7.94 10.03
N SER A 61 6.47 -7.66 8.73
CA SER A 61 6.34 -6.31 8.19
C SER A 61 4.96 -5.72 8.50
N LEU A 62 4.93 -4.49 9.00
CA LEU A 62 3.73 -3.74 9.39
C LEU A 62 3.63 -2.39 8.68
N SER A 63 4.71 -1.92 8.09
CA SER A 63 4.80 -0.65 7.37
C SER A 63 5.42 -0.88 6.01
N LEU A 64 5.09 -0.02 5.06
CA LEU A 64 5.76 0.05 3.78
C LEU A 64 7.24 0.43 3.97
N GLY A 65 8.13 -0.46 3.56
CA GLY A 65 9.56 -0.22 3.46
C GLY A 65 9.93 0.30 2.08
N ILE A 66 10.94 1.18 2.01
CA ILE A 66 11.50 1.68 0.75
C ILE A 66 12.99 1.40 0.73
N ALA A 67 13.47 0.81 -0.37
CA ALA A 67 14.86 0.42 -0.55
C ALA A 67 15.34 0.72 -1.97
N PRO A 68 15.69 1.99 -2.29
CA PRO A 68 16.25 2.34 -3.58
C PRO A 68 17.68 1.83 -3.72
N PHE A 69 18.01 1.31 -4.92
CA PHE A 69 19.36 0.91 -5.28
C PHE A 69 19.61 1.13 -6.79
N GLU A 70 20.88 1.13 -7.16
CA GLU A 70 21.33 1.20 -8.55
C GLU A 70 21.70 -0.21 -9.02
N TRP A 71 21.33 -0.56 -10.24
CA TRP A 71 21.61 -1.85 -10.87
C TRP A 71 22.27 -1.64 -12.22
N GLN A 72 23.38 -2.35 -12.46
CA GLN A 72 24.02 -2.41 -13.76
C GLN A 72 23.37 -3.53 -14.55
N ALA A 73 22.52 -3.20 -15.51
CA ALA A 73 21.81 -4.20 -16.31
C ALA A 73 22.68 -4.78 -17.44
N THR A 74 22.16 -5.82 -18.09
CA THR A 74 22.85 -6.56 -19.18
C THR A 74 23.13 -5.69 -20.41
N ASP A 75 22.34 -4.63 -20.65
CA ASP A 75 22.56 -3.62 -21.69
C ASP A 75 23.75 -2.69 -21.42
N GLY A 76 24.39 -2.80 -20.25
CA GLY A 76 25.51 -1.97 -19.80
C GLY A 76 25.10 -0.63 -19.21
N GLU A 77 23.81 -0.32 -19.12
CA GLU A 77 23.28 0.89 -18.53
C GLU A 77 22.98 0.73 -17.03
N THR A 78 23.03 1.82 -16.30
CA THR A 78 22.68 1.84 -14.89
C THR A 78 21.23 2.27 -14.70
N TYR A 79 20.46 1.42 -14.04
CA TYR A 79 19.08 1.66 -13.66
C TYR A 79 18.96 1.99 -12.17
N LYS A 80 17.96 2.77 -11.82
CA LYS A 80 17.55 3.00 -10.44
C LYS A 80 16.27 2.23 -10.16
N ILE A 81 16.35 1.29 -9.24
CA ILE A 81 15.19 0.52 -8.79
C ILE A 81 14.75 1.07 -7.44
N ASN A 82 13.57 1.67 -7.38
CA ASN A 82 12.89 2.05 -6.14
C ASN A 82 12.04 0.87 -5.69
N LEU A 83 12.59 0.04 -4.81
CA LEU A 83 11.92 -1.16 -4.32
C LEU A 83 11.02 -0.81 -3.13
N LEU A 84 9.76 -1.20 -3.21
CA LEU A 84 8.70 -0.95 -2.23
C LEU A 84 8.32 -2.29 -1.58
N ASP A 85 8.70 -2.50 -0.31
CA ASP A 85 8.42 -3.71 0.46
C ASP A 85 7.09 -3.57 1.20
N ALA A 86 6.01 -4.09 0.62
CA ALA A 86 4.67 -3.99 1.20
C ALA A 86 4.38 -5.14 2.18
N PRO A 87 3.74 -4.86 3.34
CA PRO A 87 3.26 -5.89 4.25
C PRO A 87 2.28 -6.84 3.55
N GLY A 88 2.39 -8.16 3.84
CA GLY A 88 1.48 -9.17 3.29
C GLY A 88 0.34 -9.56 4.23
N TYR A 89 0.22 -8.94 5.40
CA TYR A 89 -0.84 -9.20 6.36
C TYR A 89 -2.02 -8.27 6.11
N ALA A 90 -3.23 -8.83 6.04
CA ALA A 90 -4.43 -8.12 5.58
C ALA A 90 -4.78 -6.85 6.39
N ASP A 91 -4.46 -6.82 7.68
CA ASP A 91 -4.70 -5.65 8.54
C ASP A 91 -3.89 -4.41 8.11
N PHE A 92 -2.82 -4.59 7.33
CA PHE A 92 -1.94 -3.50 6.85
C PHE A 92 -2.12 -3.24 5.35
N VAL A 93 -3.28 -3.56 4.80
CA VAL A 93 -3.62 -3.32 3.39
C VAL A 93 -3.41 -1.87 2.93
N GLY A 94 -3.56 -0.90 3.83
CA GLY A 94 -3.30 0.52 3.51
C GLY A 94 -1.88 0.80 3.06
N GLU A 95 -0.91 0.07 3.59
CA GLU A 95 0.50 0.16 3.22
C GLU A 95 0.75 -0.40 1.81
N GLU A 96 0.10 -1.52 1.48
CA GLU A 96 0.16 -2.11 0.12
C GLU A 96 -0.51 -1.20 -0.91
N LEU A 97 -1.69 -0.63 -0.59
CA LEU A 97 -2.38 0.33 -1.47
C LEU A 97 -1.55 1.60 -1.69
N ALA A 98 -0.88 2.11 -0.65
CA ALA A 98 0.02 3.25 -0.78
C ALA A 98 1.19 2.94 -1.74
N ALA A 99 1.78 1.75 -1.65
CA ALA A 99 2.84 1.30 -2.56
C ALA A 99 2.33 1.14 -4.00
N LEU A 100 1.20 0.46 -4.21
CA LEU A 100 0.57 0.27 -5.52
C LEU A 100 0.21 1.60 -6.21
N SER A 101 -0.09 2.66 -5.43
CA SER A 101 -0.43 3.97 -6.00
C SER A 101 0.74 4.68 -6.69
N VAL A 102 1.96 4.25 -6.46
CA VAL A 102 3.18 4.87 -6.99
C VAL A 102 4.11 3.91 -7.72
N ALA A 103 3.86 2.61 -7.63
CA ALA A 103 4.62 1.60 -8.37
C ALA A 103 4.21 1.58 -9.85
N ASP A 104 5.16 1.23 -10.71
CA ASP A 104 4.95 1.03 -12.13
C ASP A 104 4.93 -0.48 -12.48
N LEU A 105 5.51 -1.32 -11.61
CA LEU A 105 5.56 -2.77 -11.72
C LEU A 105 5.28 -3.40 -10.36
N ALA A 106 4.52 -4.49 -10.32
CA ALA A 106 4.36 -5.33 -9.14
C ALA A 106 5.07 -6.69 -9.34
N ILE A 107 5.81 -7.13 -8.33
CA ILE A 107 6.30 -8.51 -8.26
C ILE A 107 5.44 -9.26 -7.26
N VAL A 108 4.66 -10.22 -7.75
CA VAL A 108 3.85 -11.10 -6.92
C VAL A 108 4.75 -12.26 -6.45
N VAL A 109 5.13 -12.22 -5.18
CA VAL A 109 5.99 -13.26 -4.60
C VAL A 109 5.13 -14.41 -4.12
N VAL A 110 5.40 -15.60 -4.68
CA VAL A 110 4.70 -16.86 -4.37
C VAL A 110 5.69 -17.83 -3.75
N SER A 111 5.30 -18.58 -2.71
CA SER A 111 6.14 -19.62 -2.13
C SER A 111 6.04 -20.90 -2.97
N ALA A 112 7.16 -21.47 -3.40
CA ALA A 112 7.20 -22.78 -4.08
C ALA A 112 6.69 -23.93 -3.18
N VAL A 113 6.70 -23.72 -1.85
CA VAL A 113 6.24 -24.71 -0.85
C VAL A 113 4.75 -24.62 -0.60
N ASP A 114 4.24 -23.39 -0.46
CA ASP A 114 2.88 -23.13 0.02
C ASP A 114 1.92 -22.79 -1.15
N GLY A 115 2.46 -22.41 -2.31
CA GLY A 115 1.71 -22.06 -3.52
C GLY A 115 0.89 -20.77 -3.35
N ILE A 116 -0.31 -20.75 -3.93
CA ILE A 116 -1.22 -19.63 -3.85
C ILE A 116 -1.95 -19.65 -2.50
N GLU A 117 -1.78 -18.59 -1.73
CA GLU A 117 -2.42 -18.37 -0.43
C GLU A 117 -3.41 -17.20 -0.51
N VAL A 118 -4.26 -17.03 0.50
CA VAL A 118 -5.27 -15.96 0.54
C VAL A 118 -4.65 -14.57 0.31
N GLY A 119 -3.49 -14.29 0.93
CA GLY A 119 -2.80 -13.01 0.71
C GLY A 119 -2.29 -12.84 -0.72
N THR A 120 -1.94 -13.91 -1.42
CA THR A 120 -1.57 -13.89 -2.84
C THR A 120 -2.79 -13.52 -3.70
N GLU A 121 -3.95 -14.12 -3.41
CA GLU A 121 -5.19 -13.81 -4.13
C GLU A 121 -5.60 -12.34 -3.96
N LEU A 122 -5.60 -11.85 -2.73
CA LEU A 122 -5.95 -10.46 -2.43
C LEU A 122 -4.97 -9.46 -3.07
N ALA A 123 -3.67 -9.76 -3.06
CA ALA A 123 -2.65 -8.96 -3.72
C ALA A 123 -2.86 -8.92 -5.24
N TRP A 124 -3.16 -10.09 -5.84
CA TRP A 124 -3.48 -10.20 -7.27
C TRP A 124 -4.69 -9.34 -7.65
N GLU A 125 -5.81 -9.45 -6.91
CA GLU A 125 -7.02 -8.67 -7.14
C GLU A 125 -6.76 -7.16 -7.08
N ARG A 126 -5.93 -6.70 -6.13
CA ARG A 126 -5.54 -5.28 -6.02
C ARG A 126 -4.69 -4.83 -7.19
N CYS A 127 -3.76 -5.66 -7.64
CA CYS A 127 -2.97 -5.39 -8.85
C CYS A 127 -3.85 -5.29 -10.09
N VAL A 128 -4.85 -6.16 -10.24
CA VAL A 128 -5.86 -6.09 -11.32
C VAL A 128 -6.66 -4.80 -11.24
N ALA A 129 -7.17 -4.46 -10.04
CA ALA A 129 -7.95 -3.23 -9.83
C ALA A 129 -7.13 -1.96 -10.13
N SER A 130 -5.82 -1.99 -9.87
CA SER A 130 -4.88 -0.89 -10.14
C SER A 130 -4.34 -0.91 -11.58
N LYS A 131 -4.66 -1.93 -12.37
CA LYS A 131 -4.10 -2.16 -13.72
C LYS A 131 -2.58 -2.05 -13.74
N ILE A 132 -1.91 -2.60 -12.72
CA ILE A 132 -0.45 -2.56 -12.63
C ILE A 132 0.17 -3.77 -13.33
N PRO A 133 1.18 -3.58 -14.19
CA PRO A 133 2.01 -4.66 -14.77
C PRO A 133 2.59 -5.57 -13.69
N ARG A 134 2.71 -6.86 -13.96
CA ARG A 134 3.09 -7.85 -12.95
C ARG A 134 4.10 -8.85 -13.47
N LEU A 135 5.11 -9.13 -12.64
CA LEU A 135 5.95 -10.33 -12.73
C LEU A 135 5.63 -11.23 -11.55
N ILE A 136 5.82 -12.52 -11.71
CA ILE A 136 5.71 -13.50 -10.64
C ILE A 136 7.10 -13.97 -10.26
N PHE A 137 7.41 -14.00 -8.97
CA PHE A 137 8.63 -14.62 -8.46
C PHE A 137 8.28 -15.80 -7.55
N VAL A 138 8.51 -17.01 -8.02
CA VAL A 138 8.35 -18.24 -7.26
C VAL A 138 9.58 -18.42 -6.38
N ASN A 139 9.42 -18.05 -5.10
CA ASN A 139 10.48 -18.01 -4.09
C ASN A 139 10.50 -19.27 -3.23
N LYS A 140 11.60 -19.50 -2.50
CA LYS A 140 11.81 -20.63 -1.58
C LYS A 140 11.91 -21.98 -2.29
N ASP A 141 12.34 -22.00 -3.51
CA ASP A 141 12.50 -23.25 -4.26
C ASP A 141 13.65 -24.13 -3.72
N ASP A 142 14.46 -23.59 -2.78
CA ASP A 142 15.47 -24.28 -1.99
C ASP A 142 14.91 -25.10 -0.80
N LYS A 143 13.62 -25.02 -0.51
CA LYS A 143 13.03 -25.63 0.69
C LYS A 143 12.48 -27.04 0.41
N PRO A 144 12.49 -27.93 1.44
CA PRO A 144 11.82 -29.23 1.33
C PRO A 144 10.35 -29.06 0.91
N ARG A 145 9.90 -29.86 -0.03
CA ARG A 145 8.58 -29.85 -0.67
C ARG A 145 8.31 -28.63 -1.58
N ALA A 146 9.32 -27.87 -1.91
CA ALA A 146 9.19 -26.87 -2.96
C ALA A 146 8.89 -27.54 -4.30
N ASN A 147 8.04 -26.93 -5.11
CA ASN A 147 7.71 -27.45 -6.44
C ASN A 147 7.27 -26.28 -7.34
N PHE A 148 8.18 -25.83 -8.17
CA PHE A 148 7.94 -24.75 -9.13
C PHE A 148 6.81 -25.08 -10.10
N HIS A 149 6.81 -26.29 -10.68
CA HIS A 149 5.81 -26.70 -11.68
C HIS A 149 4.40 -26.74 -11.09
N ALA A 150 4.27 -27.20 -9.83
CA ALA A 150 2.98 -27.17 -9.15
C ALA A 150 2.50 -25.74 -8.88
N ALA A 151 3.40 -24.82 -8.52
CA ALA A 151 3.08 -23.41 -8.33
C ALA A 151 2.64 -22.76 -9.65
N LEU A 152 3.38 -22.97 -10.74
CA LEU A 152 3.05 -22.50 -12.08
C LEU A 152 1.68 -23.03 -12.55
N ALA A 153 1.45 -24.34 -12.45
CA ALA A 153 0.18 -24.96 -12.81
C ALA A 153 -1.00 -24.41 -11.99
N ALA A 154 -0.79 -24.11 -10.70
CA ALA A 154 -1.81 -23.49 -9.85
C ALA A 154 -2.13 -22.06 -10.29
N LEU A 155 -1.14 -21.26 -10.68
CA LEU A 155 -1.31 -19.90 -11.22
C LEU A 155 -2.16 -19.93 -12.49
N GLN A 156 -1.77 -20.77 -13.46
CA GLN A 156 -2.49 -20.97 -14.72
C GLN A 156 -3.91 -21.51 -14.52
N SER A 157 -4.08 -22.48 -13.62
CA SER A 157 -5.42 -23.03 -13.31
C SER A 157 -6.36 -22.01 -12.69
N LYS A 158 -5.82 -21.09 -11.86
CA LYS A 158 -6.63 -20.13 -11.12
C LYS A 158 -7.01 -18.89 -11.92
N TRP A 159 -6.05 -18.34 -12.66
CA TRP A 159 -6.22 -17.06 -13.35
C TRP A 159 -6.18 -17.16 -14.87
N GLY A 160 -5.96 -18.35 -15.42
CA GLY A 160 -5.99 -18.60 -16.85
C GLY A 160 -4.62 -18.51 -17.53
N HIS A 161 -4.65 -18.16 -18.82
CA HIS A 161 -3.44 -18.04 -19.66
C HIS A 161 -2.65 -16.77 -19.33
N GLY A 162 -1.49 -16.62 -19.94
CA GLY A 162 -0.60 -15.46 -19.77
C GLY A 162 0.45 -15.62 -18.66
N PHE A 163 0.51 -16.76 -17.94
CA PHE A 163 1.60 -17.08 -17.03
C PHE A 163 2.70 -17.83 -17.76
N VAL A 164 3.70 -17.10 -18.24
CA VAL A 164 4.78 -17.60 -19.08
C VAL A 164 6.07 -17.77 -18.27
N PRO A 165 6.61 -18.98 -18.13
CA PRO A 165 7.86 -19.19 -17.42
C PRO A 165 9.03 -18.67 -18.25
N LEU A 166 9.76 -17.68 -17.73
CA LEU A 166 11.03 -17.22 -18.30
C LEU A 166 12.23 -18.00 -17.76
N GLU A 167 12.03 -18.70 -16.65
CA GLU A 167 13.07 -19.48 -15.99
C GLU A 167 12.52 -20.83 -15.55
N LEU A 168 13.36 -21.87 -15.63
CA LEU A 168 13.13 -23.17 -15.03
C LEU A 168 14.21 -23.46 -13.98
N PRO A 169 13.88 -24.10 -12.84
CA PRO A 169 14.86 -24.40 -11.81
C PRO A 169 15.82 -25.51 -12.24
N LEU A 170 17.11 -25.36 -11.93
CA LEU A 170 18.11 -26.42 -12.04
C LEU A 170 18.31 -27.07 -10.67
N GLY A 171 17.85 -28.31 -10.54
CA GLY A 171 17.77 -29.06 -9.30
C GLY A 171 16.47 -28.79 -8.56
N GLU A 172 16.22 -29.60 -7.55
CA GLU A 172 15.01 -29.54 -6.73
C GLU A 172 15.36 -29.35 -5.24
N GLU A 173 14.56 -28.61 -4.50
CA GLU A 173 14.69 -28.41 -3.05
C GLU A 173 16.11 -27.99 -2.63
N GLU A 174 16.76 -28.74 -1.73
CA GLU A 174 18.14 -28.47 -1.26
C GLU A 174 19.20 -28.63 -2.39
N ALA A 175 18.85 -29.26 -3.50
CA ALA A 175 19.72 -29.40 -4.66
C ALA A 175 19.57 -28.27 -5.68
N LEU A 176 18.70 -27.27 -5.42
CA LEU A 176 18.59 -26.07 -6.25
C LEU A 176 19.94 -25.36 -6.32
N HIS A 177 20.53 -25.28 -7.52
CA HIS A 177 21.83 -24.68 -7.75
C HIS A 177 21.90 -23.72 -8.93
N GLY A 178 20.79 -23.55 -9.67
CA GLY A 178 20.76 -22.70 -10.84
C GLY A 178 19.36 -22.52 -11.41
N ILE A 179 19.34 -21.84 -12.55
CA ILE A 179 18.16 -21.65 -13.38
C ILE A 179 18.52 -21.87 -14.85
N ALA A 180 17.58 -22.35 -15.65
CA ALA A 180 17.62 -22.29 -17.09
C ALA A 180 16.79 -21.07 -17.53
N ASP A 181 17.42 -20.13 -18.24
CA ASP A 181 16.77 -18.96 -18.83
C ASP A 181 16.18 -19.40 -20.19
N VAL A 182 14.87 -19.47 -20.22
CA VAL A 182 14.11 -20.01 -21.37
C VAL A 182 14.19 -19.09 -22.59
N LEU A 183 14.33 -17.77 -22.37
CA LEU A 183 14.36 -16.81 -23.47
C LEU A 183 15.71 -16.82 -24.22
N SER A 184 16.80 -17.07 -23.50
CA SER A 184 18.17 -17.09 -24.04
C SER A 184 18.73 -18.47 -24.29
N ASP A 185 18.02 -19.57 -23.95
CA ASP A 185 18.44 -20.96 -24.08
C ASP A 185 19.80 -21.23 -23.36
N GLN A 186 19.92 -20.68 -22.13
CA GLN A 186 21.15 -20.77 -21.35
C GLN A 186 20.89 -21.21 -19.91
N ALA A 187 21.86 -21.89 -19.33
CA ALA A 187 21.87 -22.22 -17.91
C ALA A 187 22.73 -21.22 -17.13
N PHE A 188 22.24 -20.80 -15.97
CA PHE A 188 22.97 -20.01 -14.98
C PHE A 188 23.13 -20.82 -13.70
N GLU A 189 24.35 -21.30 -13.44
CA GLU A 189 24.68 -22.01 -12.22
C GLU A 189 25.26 -21.06 -11.18
N TYR A 190 24.81 -21.16 -9.94
CA TYR A 190 25.16 -20.26 -8.84
C TYR A 190 26.14 -20.88 -7.87
N ASP A 191 27.11 -20.09 -7.45
CA ASP A 191 28.00 -20.45 -6.34
C ASP A 191 27.33 -20.14 -4.96
N ARG A 192 28.06 -20.47 -3.88
CA ARG A 192 27.55 -20.25 -2.51
C ARG A 192 27.38 -18.78 -2.12
N ASP A 193 28.02 -17.87 -2.86
CA ASP A 193 27.94 -16.43 -2.63
C ASP A 193 26.85 -15.77 -3.51
N GLY A 194 26.08 -16.59 -4.27
CA GLY A 194 24.98 -16.16 -5.13
C GLY A 194 25.46 -15.53 -6.45
N HIS A 195 26.70 -15.74 -6.86
CA HIS A 195 27.19 -15.36 -8.18
C HIS A 195 26.97 -16.48 -9.18
N HIS A 196 26.44 -16.14 -10.35
CA HIS A 196 26.25 -17.12 -11.41
C HIS A 196 27.42 -17.15 -12.40
N HIS A 197 27.52 -18.25 -13.11
CA HIS A 197 28.27 -18.38 -14.35
C HIS A 197 27.39 -19.07 -15.39
N THR A 198 27.55 -18.67 -16.65
CA THR A 198 26.83 -19.28 -17.76
C THR A 198 27.35 -20.69 -18.02
N ALA A 199 26.44 -21.63 -18.14
CA ALA A 199 26.72 -23.04 -18.46
C ALA A 199 25.85 -23.52 -19.63
N ALA A 200 26.15 -24.68 -20.17
CA ALA A 200 25.27 -25.34 -21.12
C ALA A 200 24.08 -25.95 -20.37
N LEU A 201 22.92 -26.03 -21.02
CA LEU A 201 21.76 -26.70 -20.46
C LEU A 201 22.09 -28.16 -20.07
N PRO A 202 21.77 -28.57 -18.83
CA PRO A 202 21.93 -29.96 -18.42
C PRO A 202 21.04 -30.91 -19.23
N SER A 203 21.53 -32.12 -19.50
CA SER A 203 20.83 -33.08 -20.35
C SER A 203 19.49 -33.57 -19.83
N ASP A 204 19.24 -33.43 -18.54
CA ASP A 204 18.00 -33.83 -17.86
C ASP A 204 16.88 -32.80 -17.98
N ILE A 205 17.19 -31.52 -18.27
CA ILE A 205 16.19 -30.46 -18.44
C ILE A 205 16.02 -30.02 -19.91
N ILE A 206 16.96 -30.36 -20.80
CA ILE A 206 17.02 -29.85 -22.18
C ILE A 206 15.74 -30.12 -22.99
N GLU A 207 15.09 -31.26 -22.81
CA GLU A 207 13.85 -31.59 -23.53
C GLU A 207 12.67 -30.75 -23.01
N GLU A 208 12.64 -30.47 -21.72
CA GLU A 208 11.63 -29.65 -21.12
C GLU A 208 11.84 -28.17 -21.47
N GLU A 209 13.05 -27.69 -21.35
CA GLU A 209 13.40 -26.32 -21.67
C GLU A 209 13.06 -25.97 -23.11
N HIS A 210 13.49 -26.80 -24.10
CA HIS A 210 13.16 -26.58 -25.50
C HIS A 210 11.64 -26.54 -25.75
N ARG A 211 10.87 -27.41 -25.11
CA ARG A 211 9.40 -27.37 -25.21
C ARG A 211 8.82 -26.08 -24.66
N VAL A 212 9.29 -25.64 -23.49
CA VAL A 212 8.84 -24.41 -22.85
C VAL A 212 9.30 -23.18 -23.65
N HIS A 213 10.51 -23.22 -24.21
CA HIS A 213 11.02 -22.19 -25.11
C HIS A 213 10.14 -22.01 -26.35
N ASP A 214 9.80 -23.13 -27.04
CA ASP A 214 8.90 -23.06 -28.20
C ASP A 214 7.53 -22.51 -27.83
N GLU A 215 6.94 -22.98 -26.71
CA GLU A 215 5.66 -22.48 -26.18
C GLU A 215 5.73 -20.98 -25.84
N LEU A 216 6.82 -20.51 -25.22
CA LEU A 216 7.05 -19.10 -24.88
C LEU A 216 7.14 -18.23 -26.13
N ILE A 217 7.90 -18.65 -27.15
CA ILE A 217 8.00 -17.89 -28.41
C ILE A 217 6.62 -17.78 -29.08
N GLU A 218 5.87 -18.89 -29.16
CA GLU A 218 4.53 -18.88 -29.76
C GLU A 218 3.57 -17.92 -29.02
N GLU A 219 3.64 -17.88 -27.69
CA GLU A 219 2.84 -16.95 -26.89
C GLU A 219 3.23 -15.50 -27.18
N ILE A 220 4.51 -15.15 -27.07
CA ILE A 220 5.01 -13.77 -27.31
C ILE A 220 4.70 -13.29 -28.73
N VAL A 221 4.98 -14.08 -29.77
CA VAL A 221 4.73 -13.65 -31.15
C VAL A 221 3.24 -13.52 -31.48
N SER A 222 2.37 -14.19 -30.73
CA SER A 222 0.91 -14.08 -30.91
C SER A 222 0.36 -12.70 -30.55
N GLY A 223 1.10 -11.92 -29.75
CA GLY A 223 0.77 -10.55 -29.39
C GLY A 223 1.09 -9.48 -30.46
N ASP A 224 1.84 -9.85 -31.52
CA ASP A 224 2.22 -8.95 -32.61
C ASP A 224 1.97 -9.61 -33.98
N ASP A 225 1.01 -9.13 -34.74
CA ASP A 225 0.58 -9.70 -36.03
C ASP A 225 1.74 -9.85 -37.04
N ASP A 226 2.65 -8.86 -37.09
CA ASP A 226 3.80 -8.87 -38.01
C ASP A 226 4.84 -9.93 -37.59
N GLN A 227 5.08 -10.08 -36.29
CA GLN A 227 5.97 -11.13 -35.76
C GLN A 227 5.38 -12.52 -35.94
N LEU A 228 4.08 -12.67 -35.72
CA LEU A 228 3.37 -13.95 -35.93
C LEU A 228 3.45 -14.39 -37.40
N GLU A 229 3.26 -13.49 -38.37
CA GLU A 229 3.37 -13.81 -39.80
C GLU A 229 4.80 -14.22 -40.17
N ARG A 230 5.82 -13.54 -39.64
CA ARG A 230 7.24 -13.89 -39.81
C ARG A 230 7.56 -15.29 -39.22
N TYR A 231 7.11 -15.54 -37.99
CA TYR A 231 7.31 -16.82 -37.31
C TYR A 231 6.68 -17.99 -38.07
N LEU A 232 5.43 -17.84 -38.54
CA LEU A 232 4.74 -18.83 -39.34
C LEU A 232 5.42 -19.07 -40.70
N SER A 233 6.17 -18.09 -41.22
CA SER A 233 6.99 -18.25 -42.45
C SER A 233 8.37 -18.88 -42.19
N GLY A 234 8.74 -19.16 -40.93
CA GLY A 234 9.98 -19.77 -40.50
C GLY A 234 11.10 -18.76 -40.16
N ASP A 235 10.77 -17.48 -40.02
CA ASP A 235 11.69 -16.42 -39.56
C ASP A 235 11.47 -16.17 -38.05
N ILE A 236 12.33 -16.77 -37.23
CA ILE A 236 12.27 -16.67 -35.77
C ILE A 236 12.78 -15.28 -35.34
N PRO A 237 12.00 -14.50 -34.55
CA PRO A 237 12.47 -13.23 -34.04
C PRO A 237 13.70 -13.37 -33.13
N SER A 238 14.54 -12.35 -33.10
CA SER A 238 15.69 -12.31 -32.18
C SER A 238 15.22 -12.15 -30.72
N THR A 239 16.03 -12.58 -29.76
CA THR A 239 15.77 -12.42 -28.33
C THR A 239 15.40 -10.96 -27.97
N ALA A 240 16.12 -9.96 -28.52
CA ALA A 240 15.82 -8.56 -28.30
C ALA A 240 14.48 -8.08 -28.93
N GLU A 241 13.96 -8.74 -29.95
CA GLU A 241 12.61 -8.50 -30.48
C GLU A 241 11.56 -9.12 -29.57
N LEU A 242 11.79 -10.35 -29.12
CA LEU A 242 10.92 -11.05 -28.17
C LEU A 242 10.80 -10.30 -26.84
N GLU A 243 11.92 -9.83 -26.28
CA GLU A 243 11.93 -9.02 -25.05
C GLU A 243 11.10 -7.75 -25.19
N ARG A 244 11.19 -7.05 -26.32
CA ARG A 244 10.40 -5.83 -26.56
C ARG A 244 8.91 -6.11 -26.66
N THR A 245 8.52 -7.18 -27.35
CA THR A 245 7.11 -7.59 -27.46
C THR A 245 6.60 -8.00 -26.08
N LEU A 246 7.33 -8.83 -25.35
CA LEU A 246 7.00 -9.24 -24.00
C LEU A 246 6.86 -8.02 -23.05
N ALA A 247 7.75 -7.03 -23.16
CA ALA A 247 7.65 -5.80 -22.36
C ALA A 247 6.33 -5.04 -22.63
N HIS A 248 5.86 -4.98 -23.87
CA HIS A 248 4.56 -4.39 -24.21
C HIS A 248 3.38 -5.21 -23.66
N GLU A 249 3.44 -6.52 -23.74
CA GLU A 249 2.41 -7.41 -23.20
C GLU A 249 2.33 -7.35 -21.67
N VAL A 250 3.48 -7.26 -21.00
CA VAL A 250 3.56 -7.00 -19.55
C VAL A 250 2.95 -5.64 -19.21
N LEU A 251 3.29 -4.59 -19.96
CA LEU A 251 2.74 -3.24 -19.79
C LEU A 251 1.21 -3.23 -19.91
N ASP A 252 0.67 -3.95 -20.88
CA ASP A 252 -0.78 -4.06 -21.15
C ASP A 252 -1.48 -5.08 -20.23
N CYS A 253 -0.72 -5.72 -19.32
CA CYS A 253 -1.21 -6.75 -18.40
C CYS A 253 -1.81 -7.98 -19.12
N LEU A 254 -1.30 -8.34 -20.26
CA LEU A 254 -1.66 -9.53 -21.03
C LEU A 254 -0.83 -10.73 -20.58
N GLU A 255 0.49 -10.56 -20.47
CA GLU A 255 1.42 -11.58 -20.04
C GLU A 255 2.00 -11.29 -18.63
N PHE A 256 2.23 -12.38 -17.89
CA PHE A 256 2.73 -12.36 -16.51
C PHE A 256 3.94 -13.29 -16.41
N PRO A 257 5.14 -12.80 -16.74
CA PRO A 257 6.36 -13.59 -16.68
C PRO A 257 6.59 -14.23 -15.31
N VAL A 258 6.91 -15.51 -15.29
CA VAL A 258 7.14 -16.29 -14.07
C VAL A 258 8.62 -16.62 -13.96
N LEU A 259 9.23 -16.15 -12.89
CA LEU A 259 10.63 -16.35 -12.52
C LEU A 259 10.72 -17.27 -11.30
N VAL A 260 11.86 -17.91 -11.11
CA VAL A 260 12.07 -18.84 -10.00
C VAL A 260 13.39 -18.60 -9.29
N GLY A 261 13.43 -18.88 -7.99
CA GLY A 261 14.67 -18.81 -7.25
C GLY A 261 14.52 -18.93 -5.74
N SER A 262 15.55 -18.50 -5.05
CA SER A 262 15.59 -18.47 -3.60
C SER A 262 16.27 -17.20 -3.09
N ALA A 263 15.49 -16.36 -2.41
CA ALA A 263 16.02 -15.19 -1.73
C ALA A 263 17.03 -15.54 -0.61
N LEU A 264 17.01 -16.77 -0.11
CA LEU A 264 17.93 -17.21 0.95
C LEU A 264 19.30 -17.64 0.39
N THR A 265 19.31 -18.34 -0.74
CA THR A 265 20.54 -18.87 -1.37
C THR A 265 21.13 -17.92 -2.42
N GLY A 266 20.35 -16.94 -2.88
CA GLY A 266 20.76 -16.00 -3.92
C GLY A 266 20.50 -16.47 -5.35
N VAL A 267 19.98 -17.68 -5.55
CA VAL A 267 19.67 -18.23 -6.89
C VAL A 267 18.53 -17.43 -7.52
N GLY A 268 18.71 -16.96 -8.77
CA GLY A 268 17.73 -16.21 -9.56
C GLY A 268 17.57 -14.74 -9.18
N ILE A 269 18.31 -14.21 -8.20
CA ILE A 269 18.09 -12.84 -7.68
C ILE A 269 18.61 -11.76 -8.63
N ASP A 270 19.77 -11.97 -9.22
CA ASP A 270 20.33 -11.04 -10.21
C ASP A 270 19.55 -11.09 -11.53
N ARG A 271 19.12 -12.26 -11.98
CA ARG A 271 18.25 -12.36 -13.15
C ARG A 271 16.91 -11.68 -12.94
N LEU A 272 16.32 -11.77 -11.73
CA LEU A 272 15.14 -10.97 -11.39
C LEU A 272 15.41 -9.47 -11.55
N ALA A 273 16.57 -8.97 -11.08
CA ALA A 273 16.93 -7.56 -11.23
C ALA A 273 17.14 -7.17 -12.71
N ASP A 274 17.73 -8.05 -13.51
CA ASP A 274 17.87 -7.86 -14.95
C ASP A 274 16.50 -7.79 -15.64
N PHE A 275 15.59 -8.74 -15.40
CA PHE A 275 14.24 -8.72 -15.98
C PHE A 275 13.41 -7.51 -15.53
N ILE A 276 13.58 -7.00 -14.29
CA ILE A 276 12.99 -5.73 -13.88
C ILE A 276 13.45 -4.58 -14.79
N CYS A 277 14.71 -4.59 -15.23
CA CYS A 277 15.25 -3.56 -16.11
C CYS A 277 14.83 -3.77 -17.58
N GLU A 278 14.85 -5.01 -18.06
CA GLU A 278 14.65 -5.41 -19.46
C GLU A 278 13.17 -5.31 -19.88
N ILE A 279 12.26 -5.89 -19.09
CA ILE A 279 10.83 -5.98 -19.42
C ILE A 279 9.91 -5.20 -18.48
N GLY A 280 10.43 -4.68 -17.37
CA GLY A 280 9.65 -3.86 -16.46
C GLY A 280 9.42 -2.46 -17.04
N PRO A 281 8.20 -1.89 -16.93
CA PRO A 281 7.91 -0.56 -17.47
C PRO A 281 8.67 0.54 -16.74
N ALA A 282 9.04 1.57 -17.49
CA ALA A 282 9.52 2.83 -16.96
C ALA A 282 8.34 3.75 -16.58
N PRO A 283 8.54 4.79 -15.74
CA PRO A 283 7.47 5.70 -15.37
C PRO A 283 6.82 6.45 -16.55
N ASP A 284 7.54 6.69 -17.64
CA ASP A 284 7.03 7.35 -18.84
C ASP A 284 6.17 6.45 -19.74
N ASP A 285 6.24 5.12 -19.56
CA ASP A 285 5.32 4.18 -20.22
C ASP A 285 3.89 4.24 -19.63
N ARG A 286 3.75 4.79 -18.39
CA ARG A 286 2.48 4.82 -17.65
C ARG A 286 2.13 6.23 -17.18
N PRO A 287 1.38 7.01 -17.98
CA PRO A 287 0.96 8.35 -17.57
C PRO A 287 0.10 8.31 -16.32
N THR A 288 0.28 9.30 -15.45
CA THR A 288 -0.50 9.43 -14.21
C THR A 288 -1.82 10.15 -14.48
N VAL A 289 -2.93 9.56 -14.05
CA VAL A 289 -4.25 10.20 -14.15
C VAL A 289 -4.43 11.24 -13.04
N VAL A 290 -4.75 12.46 -13.43
CA VAL A 290 -5.02 13.57 -12.51
C VAL A 290 -6.37 14.23 -12.79
N MET A 291 -6.96 14.84 -11.78
CA MET A 291 -8.16 15.68 -11.90
C MET A 291 -7.76 17.14 -12.10
N ALA A 292 -8.17 17.74 -13.20
CA ALA A 292 -8.11 19.18 -13.46
C ALA A 292 -9.53 19.75 -13.30
N GLY A 293 -9.88 20.21 -12.10
CA GLY A 293 -11.26 20.53 -11.75
C GLY A 293 -12.14 19.27 -11.74
N THR A 294 -13.03 19.11 -12.71
CA THR A 294 -13.92 17.94 -12.88
C THR A 294 -13.49 16.99 -13.99
N GLU A 295 -12.47 17.35 -14.76
CA GLU A 295 -11.96 16.59 -15.90
C GLU A 295 -10.78 15.71 -15.48
N GLN A 296 -10.75 14.47 -15.97
CA GLN A 296 -9.59 13.58 -15.85
C GLN A 296 -8.67 13.82 -17.04
N ILE A 297 -7.39 14.06 -16.77
CA ILE A 297 -6.34 14.18 -17.77
C ILE A 297 -5.17 13.26 -17.43
N GLU A 298 -4.45 12.82 -18.43
CA GLU A 298 -3.23 12.04 -18.28
C GLU A 298 -2.01 12.96 -18.31
N VAL A 299 -1.11 12.76 -17.34
CA VAL A 299 0.15 13.50 -17.23
C VAL A 299 1.29 12.54 -17.43
N PRO A 300 2.07 12.69 -18.52
CA PRO A 300 3.24 11.86 -18.76
C PRO A 300 4.37 12.20 -17.77
N ALA A 301 5.21 11.21 -17.48
CA ALA A 301 6.40 11.42 -16.65
C ALA A 301 7.54 12.06 -17.46
N ASP A 302 7.35 13.30 -17.86
CA ASP A 302 8.33 14.11 -18.60
C ASP A 302 9.12 15.00 -17.63
N ALA A 303 10.44 14.76 -17.51
CA ALA A 303 11.34 15.53 -16.66
C ALA A 303 11.51 17.00 -17.05
N SER A 304 11.14 17.38 -18.29
CA SER A 304 11.20 18.76 -18.80
C SER A 304 9.92 19.57 -18.56
N ALA A 305 8.83 18.89 -18.16
CA ALA A 305 7.53 19.50 -17.92
C ALA A 305 7.49 20.28 -16.59
N GLN A 306 6.31 20.81 -16.23
CA GLN A 306 6.12 21.48 -14.95
C GLN A 306 6.18 20.48 -13.79
N PRO A 307 6.78 20.86 -12.63
CA PRO A 307 6.96 19.96 -11.51
C PRO A 307 5.63 19.61 -10.85
N LEU A 308 5.36 18.32 -10.72
CA LEU A 308 4.19 17.77 -10.06
C LEU A 308 4.64 16.60 -9.18
N ALA A 309 4.28 16.59 -7.91
CA ALA A 309 4.60 15.50 -7.00
C ALA A 309 3.36 15.02 -6.23
N TYR A 310 3.28 13.72 -6.00
CA TYR A 310 2.20 13.09 -5.25
C TYR A 310 2.72 12.51 -3.94
N VAL A 311 2.13 12.93 -2.82
CA VAL A 311 2.46 12.45 -1.48
C VAL A 311 1.66 11.18 -1.20
N PHE A 312 2.29 10.03 -1.29
CA PHE A 312 1.63 8.75 -1.09
C PHE A 312 1.71 8.22 0.35
N LYS A 313 2.64 8.78 1.15
CA LYS A 313 2.80 8.41 2.57
C LYS A 313 3.43 9.54 3.38
N THR A 314 2.97 9.68 4.61
CA THR A 314 3.53 10.61 5.60
C THR A 314 4.06 9.81 6.80
N LEU A 315 5.23 10.17 7.29
CA LEU A 315 5.89 9.58 8.45
C LEU A 315 6.15 10.66 9.51
N ALA A 316 5.89 10.36 10.76
CA ALA A 316 6.32 11.20 11.88
C ALA A 316 7.66 10.71 12.43
N ASP A 317 8.71 11.43 12.11
CA ASP A 317 10.06 11.20 12.65
C ASP A 317 10.29 12.04 13.90
N GLN A 318 10.91 11.47 14.93
CA GLN A 318 11.12 12.15 16.21
C GLN A 318 12.16 13.30 16.12
N PHE A 319 13.08 13.25 15.15
CA PHE A 319 14.17 14.19 14.98
C PHE A 319 13.92 15.20 13.86
N VAL A 320 13.42 14.72 12.74
CA VAL A 320 13.19 15.52 11.53
C VAL A 320 11.78 16.14 11.54
N GLY A 321 10.86 15.57 12.29
CA GLY A 321 9.45 15.93 12.30
C GLY A 321 8.67 15.16 11.21
N GLN A 322 7.81 15.85 10.48
CA GLN A 322 7.06 15.23 9.38
C GLN A 322 7.98 15.00 8.16
N VAL A 323 7.96 13.79 7.64
CA VAL A 323 8.60 13.37 6.39
C VAL A 323 7.50 12.90 5.45
N SER A 324 7.42 13.49 4.27
CA SER A 324 6.45 13.14 3.23
C SER A 324 7.15 12.37 2.12
N LEU A 325 6.71 11.15 1.85
CA LEU A 325 7.20 10.34 0.73
C LEU A 325 6.41 10.69 -0.52
N CYS A 326 7.10 11.05 -1.58
CA CYS A 326 6.51 11.58 -2.81
C CYS A 326 7.02 10.82 -4.03
N LYS A 327 6.13 10.53 -5.00
CA LYS A 327 6.51 10.25 -6.39
C LYS A 327 6.49 11.57 -7.16
N VAL A 328 7.55 11.88 -7.87
CA VAL A 328 7.58 12.97 -8.84
C VAL A 328 6.80 12.52 -10.07
N VAL A 329 5.63 13.08 -10.29
CA VAL A 329 4.73 12.68 -11.38
C VAL A 329 5.19 13.27 -12.71
N SER A 330 5.60 14.53 -12.71
CA SER A 330 6.15 15.20 -13.88
C SER A 330 7.14 16.28 -13.48
N GLY A 331 7.93 16.75 -14.43
CA GLY A 331 8.94 17.77 -14.21
C GLY A 331 10.12 17.30 -13.39
N THR A 332 10.80 18.24 -12.79
CA THR A 332 11.93 18.03 -11.88
C THR A 332 11.74 18.89 -10.65
N ILE A 333 11.95 18.32 -9.47
CA ILE A 333 11.90 19.04 -8.19
C ILE A 333 13.30 19.13 -7.57
N SER A 334 13.54 20.25 -6.91
CA SER A 334 14.81 20.55 -6.24
C SER A 334 14.57 21.13 -4.85
N PRO A 335 15.58 21.09 -3.94
CA PRO A 335 15.48 21.81 -2.69
C PRO A 335 15.14 23.30 -2.93
N ASP A 336 14.30 23.84 -2.05
CA ASP A 336 13.79 25.21 -2.06
C ASP A 336 12.74 25.54 -3.13
N ASP A 337 12.35 24.60 -3.99
CA ASP A 337 11.19 24.76 -4.88
C ASP A 337 9.92 25.04 -4.08
N ARG A 338 8.98 25.80 -4.68
CA ARG A 338 7.70 26.17 -4.08
C ARG A 338 6.56 25.62 -4.89
N LEU A 339 5.75 24.80 -4.25
CA LEU A 339 4.58 24.17 -4.83
C LEU A 339 3.34 24.43 -3.96
N ILE A 340 2.17 24.28 -4.52
CA ILE A 340 0.90 24.45 -3.83
C ILE A 340 0.36 23.06 -3.45
N ALA A 341 0.03 22.89 -2.18
CA ALA A 341 -0.65 21.68 -1.69
C ALA A 341 -2.12 21.68 -2.13
N SER A 342 -2.55 20.69 -2.88
CA SER A 342 -3.90 20.62 -3.47
C SER A 342 -5.02 20.51 -2.43
N THR A 343 -4.73 20.01 -1.23
CA THR A 343 -5.72 19.82 -0.14
C THR A 343 -6.01 21.10 0.62
N THR A 344 -4.99 21.93 0.85
CA THR A 344 -5.08 23.15 1.68
C THR A 344 -4.98 24.43 0.87
N SER A 345 -4.56 24.35 -0.40
CA SER A 345 -4.21 25.50 -1.25
C SER A 345 -3.06 26.36 -0.69
N ALA A 346 -2.33 25.85 0.28
CA ALA A 346 -1.18 26.51 0.88
C ALA A 346 0.10 26.29 0.06
N GLU A 347 0.97 27.30 0.10
CA GLU A 347 2.31 27.17 -0.50
C GLU A 347 3.23 26.37 0.43
N GLU A 348 3.87 25.36 -0.12
CA GLU A 348 4.91 24.56 0.53
C GLU A 348 6.27 24.81 -0.11
N ARG A 349 7.30 24.96 0.72
CA ARG A 349 8.69 25.00 0.29
C ARG A 349 9.35 23.65 0.56
N LEU A 350 10.00 23.08 -0.43
CA LEU A 350 10.71 21.80 -0.33
C LEU A 350 12.06 22.01 0.39
N HIS A 351 12.04 21.98 1.73
CA HIS A 351 13.23 22.33 2.55
C HIS A 351 14.39 21.34 2.47
N GLY A 352 14.13 20.08 2.14
CA GLY A 352 15.16 19.06 2.01
C GLY A 352 14.62 17.88 1.22
N LEU A 353 15.41 17.44 0.25
CA LEU A 353 15.15 16.26 -0.57
C LEU A 353 16.15 15.18 -0.24
N PHE A 354 15.68 13.95 -0.06
CA PHE A 354 16.52 12.78 0.14
C PHE A 354 15.79 11.52 -0.29
N HIS A 355 16.53 10.48 -0.63
CA HIS A 355 15.96 9.16 -0.80
C HIS A 355 15.98 8.43 0.55
N MET A 356 14.90 7.75 0.88
CA MET A 356 14.83 6.88 2.05
C MET A 356 15.25 5.46 1.66
N ARG A 357 16.23 4.90 2.37
CA ARG A 357 16.55 3.47 2.32
C ARG A 357 16.39 2.91 3.73
N GLY A 358 15.21 2.33 3.99
CA GLY A 358 14.83 2.04 5.37
C GLY A 358 14.89 3.31 6.24
N LYS A 359 15.80 3.35 7.22
CA LYS A 359 16.04 4.54 8.07
C LYS A 359 17.12 5.48 7.54
N GLU A 360 17.90 5.03 6.57
CA GLU A 360 18.98 5.83 6.01
C GLU A 360 18.42 6.94 5.11
N GLN A 361 18.95 8.16 5.26
CA GLN A 361 18.62 9.30 4.42
C GLN A 361 19.76 9.57 3.45
N LEU A 362 19.56 9.28 2.19
CA LEU A 362 20.54 9.50 1.14
C LEU A 362 20.31 10.87 0.50
N PRO A 363 21.30 11.78 0.49
CA PRO A 363 21.13 13.11 -0.07
C PRO A 363 20.65 13.09 -1.52
N CYS A 364 19.68 13.95 -1.83
CA CYS A 364 19.15 14.14 -3.17
C CYS A 364 19.23 15.63 -3.53
N ILE A 365 19.93 15.96 -4.61
CA ILE A 365 20.08 17.35 -5.09
C ILE A 365 18.95 17.76 -6.02
N ARG A 366 18.34 16.81 -6.71
CA ARG A 366 17.15 16.97 -7.54
C ARG A 366 16.55 15.61 -7.84
N ALA A 367 15.23 15.55 -8.03
CA ALA A 367 14.50 14.36 -8.44
C ALA A 367 13.73 14.63 -9.72
N VAL A 368 13.83 13.73 -10.68
CA VAL A 368 13.15 13.82 -11.98
C VAL A 368 11.81 13.08 -11.95
N ALA A 369 10.98 13.34 -12.96
CA ALA A 369 9.73 12.61 -13.16
C ALA A 369 9.94 11.09 -13.07
N GLY A 370 9.05 10.41 -12.36
CA GLY A 370 9.12 8.98 -12.05
C GLY A 370 9.84 8.65 -10.74
N ASP A 371 10.69 9.52 -10.21
CA ASP A 371 11.47 9.21 -9.02
C ASP A 371 10.65 9.27 -7.72
N ILE A 372 11.05 8.45 -6.74
CA ILE A 372 10.47 8.42 -5.39
C ILE A 372 11.46 9.08 -4.42
N VAL A 373 11.00 10.12 -3.74
CA VAL A 373 11.81 10.90 -2.81
C VAL A 373 11.05 11.23 -1.53
N ALA A 374 11.80 11.60 -0.51
CA ALA A 374 11.29 12.10 0.75
C ALA A 374 11.51 13.62 0.83
N VAL A 375 10.50 14.33 1.32
CA VAL A 375 10.55 15.77 1.60
C VAL A 375 10.30 15.99 3.09
N ALA A 376 11.22 16.69 3.73
CA ALA A 376 11.09 16.99 5.16
C ALA A 376 10.29 18.28 5.40
N LYS A 377 9.59 18.31 6.54
CA LYS A 377 9.00 19.52 7.14
C LYS A 377 7.93 20.21 6.29
N LEU A 378 7.19 19.47 5.47
CA LEU A 378 5.96 19.97 4.89
C LEU A 378 4.90 20.11 5.99
N THR A 379 4.27 21.29 6.12
CA THR A 379 3.38 21.60 7.26
C THR A 379 1.90 21.57 6.90
N ASN A 380 1.56 21.79 5.64
CA ASN A 380 0.18 21.82 5.13
C ASN A 380 -0.13 20.65 4.19
N THR A 381 0.67 19.59 4.30
CA THR A 381 0.64 18.45 3.38
C THR A 381 0.41 17.16 4.18
N THR A 382 -0.53 16.37 3.73
CA THR A 382 -0.86 15.03 4.28
C THR A 382 -0.80 13.98 3.19
N THR A 383 -0.87 12.71 3.55
CA THR A 383 -1.00 11.60 2.59
C THR A 383 -2.18 11.86 1.64
N GLY A 384 -1.99 11.59 0.34
CA GLY A 384 -2.96 11.86 -0.73
C GLY A 384 -2.87 13.28 -1.32
N THR A 385 -2.03 14.16 -0.78
CA THR A 385 -1.87 15.53 -1.32
C THR A 385 -1.05 15.52 -2.60
N THR A 386 -1.49 16.28 -3.59
CA THR A 386 -0.71 16.62 -4.77
C THR A 386 -0.04 17.97 -4.58
N LEU A 387 1.25 18.05 -4.83
CA LEU A 387 2.04 19.28 -4.85
C LEU A 387 2.21 19.73 -6.30
N ALA A 388 1.68 20.90 -6.65
CA ALA A 388 1.62 21.39 -8.02
C ALA A 388 2.00 22.88 -8.11
N PRO A 389 2.44 23.39 -9.27
CA PRO A 389 2.61 24.81 -9.48
C PRO A 389 1.26 25.55 -9.36
N ARG A 390 1.30 26.82 -8.97
CA ARG A 390 0.09 27.64 -8.79
C ARG A 390 -0.79 27.75 -10.05
N ASN A 391 -0.18 27.72 -11.21
CA ASN A 391 -0.86 27.81 -12.51
C ASN A 391 -1.40 26.44 -13.02
N MET A 392 -1.15 25.35 -12.30
CA MET A 392 -1.59 24.00 -12.65
C MET A 392 -2.30 23.34 -11.45
N PRO A 393 -3.53 23.76 -11.10
CA PRO A 393 -4.26 23.24 -9.93
C PRO A 393 -4.87 21.86 -10.24
N VAL A 394 -4.05 20.81 -10.15
CA VAL A 394 -4.45 19.42 -10.41
C VAL A 394 -4.34 18.57 -9.14
N ARG A 395 -5.03 17.41 -9.14
CA ARG A 395 -4.94 16.40 -8.08
C ARG A 395 -4.75 15.02 -8.70
N VAL A 396 -3.76 14.29 -8.25
CA VAL A 396 -3.62 12.87 -8.60
C VAL A 396 -4.86 12.11 -8.09
N VAL A 397 -5.39 11.22 -8.92
CA VAL A 397 -6.51 10.35 -8.53
C VAL A 397 -5.95 9.27 -7.58
N ALA A 398 -6.09 9.52 -6.29
CA ALA A 398 -5.63 8.59 -5.26
C ALA A 398 -6.52 7.35 -5.19
N GLN A 399 -5.92 6.20 -4.88
CA GLN A 399 -6.68 5.01 -4.52
C GLN A 399 -7.45 5.25 -3.22
N GLN A 400 -8.65 4.66 -3.11
CA GLN A 400 -9.43 4.73 -1.89
C GLN A 400 -8.76 3.89 -0.80
N HIS A 401 -8.66 4.46 0.40
CA HIS A 401 -8.20 3.71 1.57
C HIS A 401 -9.23 2.65 1.96
N ALA A 402 -8.75 1.54 2.52
CA ALA A 402 -9.64 0.51 3.05
C ALA A 402 -10.46 1.10 4.22
N PRO A 403 -11.79 0.90 4.24
CA PRO A 403 -12.62 1.39 5.33
C PRO A 403 -12.27 0.65 6.64
N PRO A 404 -12.30 1.35 7.79
CA PRO A 404 -12.09 0.71 9.08
C PRO A 404 -13.28 -0.22 9.40
N VAL A 405 -12.98 -1.46 9.84
CA VAL A 405 -14.00 -2.50 10.14
C VAL A 405 -13.99 -2.94 11.60
N PHE A 406 -12.96 -2.57 12.37
CA PHE A 406 -12.83 -2.92 13.78
C PHE A 406 -12.56 -1.68 14.62
N GLY A 407 -13.20 -1.55 15.79
CA GLY A 407 -13.09 -0.38 16.64
C GLY A 407 -12.93 -0.70 18.12
N LEU A 408 -12.22 0.16 18.85
CA LEU A 408 -12.02 0.10 20.29
C LEU A 408 -12.27 1.47 20.92
N ALA A 409 -12.94 1.51 22.05
CA ALA A 409 -13.08 2.75 22.83
C ALA A 409 -11.81 2.97 23.65
N LEU A 410 -11.28 4.19 23.60
CA LEU A 410 -10.04 4.58 24.27
C LEU A 410 -10.34 5.29 25.58
N LYS A 411 -9.64 4.90 26.65
CA LYS A 411 -9.66 5.54 27.94
C LYS A 411 -8.25 5.92 28.38
N PRO A 412 -7.92 7.22 28.47
CA PRO A 412 -6.61 7.66 28.93
C PRO A 412 -6.32 7.15 30.35
N LEU A 413 -5.07 6.72 30.60
CA LEU A 413 -4.65 6.23 31.92
C LEU A 413 -4.53 7.35 32.96
N THR A 414 -4.13 8.54 32.51
CA THR A 414 -3.92 9.70 33.38
C THR A 414 -4.51 10.97 32.76
N GLN A 415 -4.70 12.02 33.55
CA GLN A 415 -5.12 13.32 33.03
C GLN A 415 -4.13 13.89 32.01
N THR A 416 -2.82 13.66 32.21
CA THR A 416 -1.78 14.09 31.25
C THR A 416 -1.90 13.36 29.92
N ASP A 417 -2.31 12.09 29.94
CA ASP A 417 -2.58 11.33 28.70
C ASP A 417 -3.81 11.88 27.99
N ASP A 418 -4.88 12.22 28.73
CA ASP A 418 -6.09 12.83 28.18
C ASP A 418 -5.81 14.15 27.47
N ASP A 419 -5.06 15.05 28.14
CA ASP A 419 -4.68 16.36 27.57
C ASP A 419 -3.89 16.24 26.25
N LYS A 420 -3.12 15.16 26.07
CA LYS A 420 -2.28 14.91 24.89
C LYS A 420 -2.97 14.05 23.82
N LEU A 421 -4.01 13.31 24.18
CA LEU A 421 -4.61 12.26 23.34
C LEU A 421 -5.04 12.78 21.97
N SER A 422 -5.78 13.88 21.93
CA SER A 422 -6.29 14.45 20.68
C SER A 422 -5.16 14.80 19.70
N GLY A 423 -4.11 15.47 20.17
CA GLY A 423 -2.96 15.83 19.34
C GLY A 423 -2.12 14.63 18.89
N ALA A 424 -2.05 13.59 19.73
CA ALA A 424 -1.35 12.35 19.39
C ALA A 424 -2.12 11.53 18.35
N LEU A 425 -3.44 11.41 18.52
CA LEU A 425 -4.32 10.75 17.55
C LEU A 425 -4.28 11.44 16.19
N HIS A 426 -4.33 12.78 16.16
CA HIS A 426 -4.21 13.54 14.90
C HIS A 426 -2.93 13.20 14.13
N ARG A 427 -1.80 13.09 14.84
CA ARG A 427 -0.53 12.71 14.21
C ARG A 427 -0.50 11.24 13.77
N LEU A 428 -1.13 10.35 14.53
CA LEU A 428 -1.25 8.94 14.17
C LEU A 428 -2.09 8.76 12.91
N LEU A 429 -3.21 9.47 12.78
CA LEU A 429 -4.07 9.44 11.59
C LEU A 429 -3.38 10.06 10.36
N ALA A 430 -2.48 11.02 10.56
CA ALA A 430 -1.71 11.58 9.46
C ALA A 430 -0.70 10.57 8.87
N GLU A 431 -0.19 9.64 9.70
CA GLU A 431 0.68 8.54 9.23
C GLU A 431 -0.12 7.40 8.58
N ASP A 432 -1.32 7.13 9.08
CA ASP A 432 -2.13 5.98 8.68
C ASP A 432 -3.58 6.39 8.35
N PRO A 433 -3.89 6.61 7.06
CA PRO A 433 -5.22 7.00 6.61
C PRO A 433 -6.30 5.90 6.77
N CYS A 434 -5.92 4.65 7.07
CA CYS A 434 -6.86 3.55 7.34
C CYS A 434 -7.39 3.56 8.78
N LEU A 435 -6.84 4.43 9.63
CA LEU A 435 -7.38 4.69 10.96
C LEU A 435 -8.43 5.81 10.92
N SER A 436 -9.44 5.69 11.75
CA SER A 436 -10.38 6.78 12.01
C SER A 436 -10.64 6.96 13.51
N VAL A 437 -10.98 8.17 13.91
CA VAL A 437 -11.32 8.50 15.29
C VAL A 437 -12.64 9.25 15.32
N ASP A 438 -13.59 8.68 16.04
CA ASP A 438 -14.92 9.25 16.22
C ASP A 438 -15.30 9.35 17.71
N ARG A 439 -16.24 10.22 18.02
CA ARG A 439 -16.85 10.28 19.34
C ARG A 439 -18.27 9.71 19.26
N ASN A 440 -18.50 8.56 19.91
CA ASN A 440 -19.80 7.92 19.88
C ASN A 440 -20.83 8.65 20.78
N HIS A 441 -22.11 8.25 20.70
CA HIS A 441 -23.20 8.80 21.52
C HIS A 441 -23.02 8.58 23.05
N ALA A 442 -22.19 7.61 23.44
CA ALA A 442 -21.83 7.37 24.83
C ALA A 442 -20.63 8.22 25.28
N HIS A 443 -20.24 9.21 24.47
CA HIS A 443 -19.11 10.12 24.68
C HIS A 443 -17.74 9.41 24.78
N GLN A 444 -17.63 8.18 24.28
CA GLN A 444 -16.35 7.48 24.19
C GLN A 444 -15.59 7.93 22.93
N THR A 445 -14.29 8.13 23.06
CA THR A 445 -13.39 8.27 21.90
C THR A 445 -13.13 6.88 21.31
N VAL A 446 -13.56 6.64 20.08
CA VAL A 446 -13.43 5.34 19.41
C VAL A 446 -12.36 5.46 18.33
N LEU A 447 -11.34 4.62 18.43
CA LEU A 447 -10.34 4.42 17.38
C LEU A 447 -10.76 3.19 16.56
N SER A 448 -10.86 3.34 15.25
CA SER A 448 -11.22 2.26 14.32
C SER A 448 -10.14 2.06 13.27
N GLY A 449 -9.97 0.82 12.80
CA GLY A 449 -8.97 0.42 11.82
C GLY A 449 -9.35 -0.86 11.10
N ALA A 450 -8.43 -1.44 10.34
CA ALA A 450 -8.66 -2.61 9.49
C ALA A 450 -8.84 -3.92 10.28
N GLY A 451 -8.28 -4.02 11.51
CA GLY A 451 -8.37 -5.23 12.33
C GLY A 451 -7.81 -5.04 13.73
N ASP A 452 -7.83 -6.10 14.53
CA ASP A 452 -7.35 -6.09 15.91
C ASP A 452 -5.84 -5.88 16.01
N THR A 453 -5.07 -6.53 15.14
CA THR A 453 -3.61 -6.37 15.09
C THR A 453 -3.23 -4.96 14.64
N HIS A 454 -3.96 -4.38 13.69
CA HIS A 454 -3.77 -2.99 13.26
C HIS A 454 -3.93 -2.03 14.44
N LEU A 455 -5.04 -2.15 15.20
CA LEU A 455 -5.27 -1.28 16.37
C LEU A 455 -4.27 -1.53 17.50
N ALA A 456 -3.87 -2.78 17.74
CA ALA A 456 -2.83 -3.08 18.73
C ALA A 456 -1.50 -2.39 18.39
N VAL A 457 -1.08 -2.41 17.13
CA VAL A 457 0.12 -1.69 16.64
C VAL A 457 -0.06 -0.18 16.75
N ALA A 458 -1.23 0.35 16.38
CA ALA A 458 -1.55 1.77 16.50
C ALA A 458 -1.43 2.26 17.95
N LEU A 459 -1.92 1.48 18.94
CA LEU A 459 -1.81 1.79 20.36
C LEU A 459 -0.36 1.69 20.88
N GLU A 460 0.42 0.72 20.43
CA GLU A 460 1.85 0.63 20.76
C GLU A 460 2.61 1.86 20.20
N ARG A 461 2.34 2.27 18.97
CA ARG A 461 2.90 3.48 18.35
C ARG A 461 2.46 4.75 19.10
N LEU A 462 1.20 4.83 19.54
CA LEU A 462 0.68 5.94 20.33
C LEU A 462 1.48 6.11 21.62
N ALA A 463 1.73 5.02 22.32
CA ALA A 463 2.54 5.01 23.54
C ALA A 463 4.01 5.33 23.28
N ARG A 464 4.64 4.71 22.29
CA ARG A 464 6.08 4.85 21.99
C ARG A 464 6.44 6.18 21.36
N LYS A 465 5.72 6.59 20.30
CA LYS A 465 6.06 7.82 19.53
C LYS A 465 5.58 9.07 20.22
N PHE A 466 4.41 9.04 20.86
CA PHE A 466 3.74 10.22 21.36
C PHE A 466 3.64 10.28 22.90
N GLY A 467 4.04 9.21 23.60
CA GLY A 467 4.05 9.14 25.06
C GLY A 467 2.66 9.19 25.68
N VAL A 468 1.63 8.73 24.98
CA VAL A 468 0.23 8.68 25.44
C VAL A 468 -0.16 7.22 25.67
N ARG A 469 -0.60 6.91 26.89
CA ARG A 469 -1.04 5.57 27.27
C ARG A 469 -2.55 5.53 27.50
N VAL A 470 -3.19 4.51 26.95
CA VAL A 470 -4.63 4.31 27.05
C VAL A 470 -4.93 2.87 27.44
N GLU A 471 -6.06 2.67 28.11
CA GLU A 471 -6.77 1.39 28.21
C GLU A 471 -7.82 1.33 27.12
N THR A 472 -8.19 0.13 26.71
CA THR A 472 -9.29 -0.10 25.75
C THR A 472 -10.52 -0.62 26.50
N GLU A 473 -11.68 -0.11 26.12
CA GLU A 473 -12.97 -0.54 26.61
C GLU A 473 -13.84 -0.99 25.42
N ASP A 474 -14.85 -1.81 25.71
CA ASP A 474 -15.86 -2.16 24.74
C ASP A 474 -16.67 -0.92 24.31
N ILE A 475 -17.00 -0.87 23.04
CA ILE A 475 -17.86 0.19 22.52
C ILE A 475 -19.27 0.04 23.09
N ARG A 476 -19.73 1.03 23.82
CA ARG A 476 -21.08 1.03 24.36
C ARG A 476 -22.10 1.25 23.26
N VAL A 477 -22.97 0.27 23.07
CA VAL A 477 -24.10 0.40 22.15
C VAL A 477 -25.14 1.33 22.78
N PRO A 478 -25.49 2.46 22.15
CA PRO A 478 -26.50 3.37 22.67
C PRO A 478 -27.88 2.74 22.45
N TYR A 479 -28.30 1.91 23.38
CA TYR A 479 -29.67 1.39 23.35
C TYR A 479 -30.65 2.55 23.52
N ARG A 480 -31.65 2.59 22.69
CA ARG A 480 -32.78 3.50 22.81
C ARG A 480 -34.02 2.71 23.18
N GLU A 481 -34.77 3.24 24.11
CA GLU A 481 -36.06 2.70 24.46
C GLU A 481 -37.14 3.19 23.47
N THR A 482 -38.16 2.39 23.28
CA THR A 482 -39.34 2.74 22.51
C THR A 482 -40.58 2.22 23.21
N VAL A 483 -41.72 2.81 22.91
CA VAL A 483 -43.02 2.36 23.43
C VAL A 483 -43.66 1.42 22.41
N VAL A 484 -44.33 0.38 22.90
CA VAL A 484 -45.04 -0.61 22.07
C VAL A 484 -46.53 -0.30 21.96
N GLY A 485 -47.06 0.56 22.87
CA GLY A 485 -48.45 0.94 22.92
C GLY A 485 -48.61 2.38 23.38
N VAL A 486 -49.86 2.86 23.38
CA VAL A 486 -50.19 4.21 23.87
C VAL A 486 -50.21 4.23 25.38
N GLY A 487 -49.54 5.21 25.98
CA GLY A 487 -49.52 5.46 27.41
C GLY A 487 -49.83 6.90 27.75
N ASP A 488 -50.60 7.13 28.82
CA ASP A 488 -50.90 8.43 29.36
C ASP A 488 -50.23 8.57 30.73
N ALA A 489 -49.60 9.73 30.99
CA ALA A 489 -48.99 10.03 32.28
C ALA A 489 -49.13 11.51 32.68
N GLU A 490 -49.31 11.77 33.97
CA GLU A 490 -49.26 13.10 34.54
C GLU A 490 -47.91 13.38 35.17
N GLY A 491 -47.19 14.39 34.65
CA GLY A 491 -46.01 14.95 35.28
C GLY A 491 -46.36 16.12 36.18
N LYS A 492 -46.03 16.06 37.48
CA LYS A 492 -46.36 17.10 38.46
C LYS A 492 -45.12 17.52 39.25
N VAL A 493 -44.86 18.82 39.23
CA VAL A 493 -43.83 19.44 40.08
C VAL A 493 -44.52 20.34 41.08
N LYS A 494 -44.31 20.08 42.38
CA LYS A 494 -44.71 20.92 43.48
C LYS A 494 -43.51 21.06 44.44
N LYS A 495 -42.81 22.19 44.33
CA LYS A 495 -41.68 22.53 45.22
C LYS A 495 -41.97 23.82 45.94
N GLN A 496 -41.80 23.85 47.27
CA GLN A 496 -41.90 25.06 48.09
C GLN A 496 -40.70 25.04 49.04
N SER A 497 -39.73 25.89 48.77
CA SER A 497 -38.59 26.14 49.67
C SER A 497 -38.38 27.63 49.77
N GLY A 498 -39.05 28.26 50.79
CA GLY A 498 -38.87 29.68 51.18
C GLY A 498 -39.25 30.71 50.10
N GLY A 499 -40.39 31.31 50.19
CA GLY A 499 -40.82 32.46 49.35
C GLY A 499 -41.72 32.06 48.17
N HIS A 500 -41.24 31.87 46.97
CA HIS A 500 -42.06 31.52 45.80
C HIS A 500 -42.07 30.02 45.54
N GLY A 501 -43.28 29.41 45.64
CA GLY A 501 -43.45 27.99 45.27
C GLY A 501 -43.47 27.80 43.75
N GLN A 502 -42.89 26.64 43.31
CA GLN A 502 -42.99 26.21 41.93
C GLN A 502 -44.08 25.14 41.81
N TYR A 503 -45.01 25.34 40.88
CA TYR A 503 -46.06 24.37 40.60
C TYR A 503 -46.25 24.24 39.09
N ALA A 504 -46.18 23.04 38.56
CA ALA A 504 -46.49 22.73 37.19
C ALA A 504 -47.09 21.32 37.07
N VAL A 505 -48.04 21.19 36.17
CA VAL A 505 -48.66 19.90 35.82
C VAL A 505 -48.69 19.82 34.29
N ALA A 506 -48.22 18.73 33.74
CA ALA A 506 -48.33 18.40 32.33
C ALA A 506 -48.82 16.94 32.17
N ASN A 507 -49.89 16.77 31.41
CA ASN A 507 -50.36 15.44 30.99
C ASN A 507 -49.81 15.13 29.63
N LEU A 508 -49.11 14.02 29.53
CA LEU A 508 -48.45 13.56 28.32
C LEU A 508 -49.09 12.26 27.83
N ARG A 509 -49.30 12.18 26.54
CA ARG A 509 -49.63 10.94 25.84
C ARG A 509 -48.47 10.56 24.96
N VAL A 510 -47.94 9.34 25.15
CA VAL A 510 -46.88 8.80 24.34
C VAL A 510 -47.46 7.68 23.49
N SER A 511 -47.21 7.69 22.19
CA SER A 511 -47.65 6.67 21.23
C SER A 511 -46.48 6.21 20.34
N PRO A 512 -46.48 4.94 19.92
CA PRO A 512 -45.43 4.46 18.99
C PRO A 512 -45.57 5.14 17.65
N LEU A 513 -44.43 5.43 17.03
CA LEU A 513 -44.30 5.84 15.63
C LEU A 513 -43.78 4.64 14.79
N GLU A 514 -43.81 4.78 13.47
CA GLU A 514 -43.23 3.80 12.59
C GLU A 514 -41.70 3.73 12.78
N ARG A 515 -41.12 2.57 12.52
CA ARG A 515 -39.67 2.34 12.69
C ARG A 515 -38.86 3.32 11.82
N GLY A 516 -38.02 4.12 12.46
CA GLY A 516 -37.19 5.14 11.80
C GLY A 516 -37.79 6.53 11.74
N ALA A 517 -39.05 6.74 12.16
CA ALA A 517 -39.70 8.04 12.18
C ALA A 517 -39.14 9.01 13.26
N GLY A 518 -38.31 8.49 14.19
CA GLY A 518 -37.64 9.33 15.19
C GLY A 518 -38.58 9.81 16.30
N PHE A 519 -38.62 11.11 16.54
CA PHE A 519 -39.41 11.76 17.57
C PHE A 519 -40.33 12.80 16.93
N GLU A 520 -41.59 12.82 17.32
CA GLU A 520 -42.58 13.84 16.93
C GLU A 520 -43.25 14.41 18.17
N PHE A 521 -43.27 15.74 18.28
CA PHE A 521 -43.98 16.44 19.34
C PHE A 521 -45.29 17.04 18.83
N VAL A 522 -46.39 16.62 19.40
CA VAL A 522 -47.72 17.12 19.05
C VAL A 522 -48.32 17.93 20.22
N ASP A 523 -48.66 19.18 19.97
CA ASP A 523 -49.36 20.04 20.93
C ASP A 523 -50.88 19.84 20.80
N SER A 524 -51.48 19.18 21.78
CA SER A 524 -52.92 18.91 21.87
C SER A 524 -53.61 19.77 22.94
N ILE A 525 -53.03 20.89 23.38
CA ILE A 525 -53.55 21.73 24.45
C ILE A 525 -54.79 22.49 23.99
N VAL A 526 -55.90 22.32 24.71
CA VAL A 526 -57.17 23.00 24.46
C VAL A 526 -57.47 23.99 25.60
N GLY A 527 -57.94 25.19 25.26
CA GLY A 527 -58.39 26.18 26.23
C GLY A 527 -57.29 26.90 27.01
N GLY A 528 -56.01 26.77 26.58
CA GLY A 528 -54.92 27.50 27.23
C GLY A 528 -54.50 26.94 28.60
N ALA A 529 -54.74 25.63 28.82
CA ALA A 529 -54.41 24.97 30.10
C ALA A 529 -52.91 25.06 30.46
N ILE A 530 -52.04 25.08 29.44
CA ILE A 530 -50.63 25.47 29.57
C ILE A 530 -50.42 26.73 28.73
N PRO A 531 -49.88 27.82 29.30
CA PRO A 531 -49.57 29.02 28.52
C PRO A 531 -48.57 28.71 27.41
N ARG A 532 -48.77 29.27 26.21
CA ARG A 532 -47.98 28.98 25.01
C ARG A 532 -46.46 29.10 25.17
N ASN A 533 -46.03 30.03 26.02
CA ASN A 533 -44.61 30.26 26.30
C ASN A 533 -43.93 29.13 27.09
N TYR A 534 -44.71 28.19 27.71
CA TYR A 534 -44.13 27.04 28.43
C TYR A 534 -44.14 25.73 27.62
N ILE A 535 -44.85 25.69 26.49
CA ILE A 535 -44.91 24.49 25.62
C ILE A 535 -43.54 24.07 25.15
N PRO A 536 -42.63 24.98 24.69
CA PRO A 536 -41.27 24.60 24.33
C PRO A 536 -40.44 24.00 25.49
N ALA A 537 -40.74 24.45 26.74
CA ALA A 537 -40.05 23.88 27.89
C ALA A 537 -40.53 22.44 28.21
N VAL A 538 -41.82 22.14 27.95
CA VAL A 538 -42.33 20.75 28.04
C VAL A 538 -41.71 19.87 26.99
N GLN A 539 -41.67 20.34 25.74
CA GLN A 539 -41.01 19.61 24.63
C GLN A 539 -39.56 19.30 24.95
N LYS A 540 -38.79 20.32 25.37
CA LYS A 540 -37.40 20.16 25.75
C LYS A 540 -37.23 19.14 26.89
N GLY A 541 -38.09 19.17 27.89
CA GLY A 541 -38.06 18.22 29.00
C GLY A 541 -38.35 16.75 28.56
N ILE A 542 -39.16 16.57 27.53
CA ILE A 542 -39.43 15.24 26.94
C ILE A 542 -38.23 14.75 26.12
N GLU A 543 -37.58 15.65 25.38
CA GLU A 543 -36.39 15.33 24.58
C GLU A 543 -35.16 15.00 25.44
N GLU A 544 -35.07 15.61 26.64
CA GLU A 544 -33.97 15.38 27.58
C GLU A 544 -34.16 14.14 28.46
N ALA A 545 -35.38 13.59 28.59
CA ALA A 545 -35.70 12.41 29.38
C ALA A 545 -35.48 11.12 28.59
#